data_ae7ba0b4c9cb52fa5ca9df9239fa3dd5
#
_entry.id   ae7ba0b4c9cb52fa5ca9df9239fa3dd5
#
_cell.length_a   1.000
_cell.length_b   1.000
_cell.length_c   1.000
_cell.angle_alpha   90.00
_cell.angle_beta   90.00
_cell.angle_gamma   90.00
#
_symmetry.space_group_name_H-M   'P 1'
#
loop_
_entity.id
_entity.type
_entity.pdbx_description
1 polymer ?
#
loop_
_entity_poly.entity_id
_entity_poly.type
_entity_poly.pdbx_seq_one_letter_code
_entity_poly.pdbx_strand_id
1 'polypeptide(L)'
;MHVNERDFKISAPKVVSAGDYVFSVKNHGPDDHELIVAREGKSHLPFRTDGLTIDEDAAESSIAGTLEPGEPGTRRLKVHLAPGHYVLFCNMSGHYLSGMDRDLEVR
;
A
#
# COMPACT_ATOMS: atom_id res chain seq x y z
N MET A 1 -3.45 -9.48 -9.73
CA MET A 1 -2.13 -8.82 -9.64
C MET A 1 -1.39 -9.31 -8.41
N HIS A 2 -0.13 -9.64 -8.57
CA HIS A 2 0.69 -10.13 -7.46
C HIS A 2 1.44 -9.00 -6.80
N VAL A 3 1.36 -8.94 -5.46
CA VAL A 3 2.09 -8.00 -4.63
C VAL A 3 2.87 -8.82 -3.61
N ASN A 4 4.15 -8.56 -3.48
CA ASN A 4 5.01 -9.25 -2.51
C ASN A 4 5.51 -8.26 -1.47
N GLU A 5 5.40 -8.65 -0.21
CA GLU A 5 5.89 -7.90 0.93
C GLU A 5 6.94 -8.70 1.68
N ARG A 6 7.99 -8.03 2.08
CA ARG A 6 8.98 -8.54 3.03
C ARG A 6 9.48 -7.36 3.81
N ASP A 7 10.17 -7.60 4.90
CA ASP A 7 10.59 -6.51 5.76
C ASP A 7 11.19 -5.37 4.96
N PHE A 8 10.44 -4.29 5.00
CA PHE A 8 10.67 -2.95 4.51
C PHE A 8 10.74 -2.84 2.98
N LYS A 9 10.11 -3.78 2.26
CA LYS A 9 10.03 -3.71 0.80
C LYS A 9 8.69 -4.24 0.27
N ILE A 10 8.14 -3.53 -0.72
CA ILE A 10 6.98 -3.98 -1.49
C ILE A 10 7.39 -4.11 -2.95
N SER A 11 7.07 -5.25 -3.55
CA SER A 11 7.29 -5.49 -4.98
C SER A 11 5.95 -5.66 -5.68
N ALA A 12 5.74 -4.92 -6.77
CA ALA A 12 4.52 -4.93 -7.57
C ALA A 12 4.82 -4.40 -8.98
N PRO A 13 3.93 -4.60 -9.96
CA PRO A 13 4.06 -3.92 -11.25
C PRO A 13 4.10 -2.41 -11.09
N LYS A 14 4.81 -1.71 -11.96
CA LYS A 14 4.92 -0.24 -11.94
C LYS A 14 3.74 0.44 -12.62
N VAL A 15 3.18 -0.21 -13.63
CA VAL A 15 2.13 0.34 -14.48
C VAL A 15 1.09 -0.73 -14.73
N VAL A 16 -0.18 -0.40 -14.54
CA VAL A 16 -1.32 -1.28 -14.86
C VAL A 16 -2.42 -0.49 -15.53
N SER A 17 -3.33 -1.17 -16.21
CA SER A 17 -4.54 -0.55 -16.77
C SER A 17 -5.56 -0.29 -15.68
N ALA A 18 -6.41 0.72 -15.88
CA ALA A 18 -7.54 0.98 -14.97
C ALA A 18 -8.51 -0.21 -14.97
N GLY A 19 -9.16 -0.44 -13.85
CA GLY A 19 -10.17 -1.50 -13.72
C GLY A 19 -10.24 -2.09 -12.33
N ASP A 20 -10.96 -3.21 -12.23
CA ASP A 20 -11.13 -3.94 -11.00
C ASP A 20 -10.03 -5.00 -10.87
N TYR A 21 -9.43 -5.07 -9.68
CA TYR A 21 -8.35 -6.01 -9.40
C TYR A 21 -8.63 -6.81 -8.14
N VAL A 22 -8.10 -8.02 -8.13
CA VAL A 22 -7.87 -8.77 -6.89
C VAL A 22 -6.36 -8.86 -6.73
N PHE A 23 -5.83 -8.18 -5.72
CA PHE A 23 -4.42 -8.28 -5.37
C PHE A 23 -4.19 -9.55 -4.59
N SER A 24 -3.29 -10.39 -5.06
CA SER A 24 -2.77 -11.52 -4.28
C SER A 24 -1.53 -10.99 -3.56
N VAL A 25 -1.64 -10.79 -2.25
CA VAL A 25 -0.61 -10.14 -1.44
C VAL A 25 0.08 -11.21 -0.60
N LYS A 26 1.35 -11.47 -0.90
CA LYS A 26 2.15 -12.43 -0.16
C LYS A 26 3.13 -11.72 0.74
N ASN A 27 2.95 -11.91 2.05
CA ASN A 27 3.89 -11.45 3.06
C ASN A 27 4.92 -12.56 3.31
N HIS A 28 6.16 -12.27 2.97
CA HIS A 28 7.29 -13.19 3.18
C HIS A 28 7.92 -13.05 4.57
N GLY A 29 7.47 -12.11 5.36
CA GLY A 29 7.94 -11.85 6.70
C GLY A 29 9.30 -11.16 6.78
N PRO A 30 9.98 -11.32 7.94
CA PRO A 30 9.50 -12.01 9.14
C PRO A 30 8.39 -11.29 9.91
N ASP A 31 8.26 -9.95 9.75
CA ASP A 31 7.25 -9.19 10.48
C ASP A 31 5.87 -9.34 9.87
N ASP A 32 4.84 -9.01 10.67
CA ASP A 32 3.50 -8.77 10.14
C ASP A 32 3.53 -7.54 9.27
N HIS A 33 2.76 -7.56 8.18
CA HIS A 33 2.63 -6.42 7.28
C HIS A 33 1.17 -6.18 6.91
N GLU A 34 0.86 -4.91 6.65
CA GLU A 34 -0.40 -4.51 6.05
C GLU A 34 -0.15 -3.97 4.65
N LEU A 35 -1.21 -3.77 3.88
CA LEU A 35 -1.12 -3.09 2.59
C LEU A 35 -2.21 -2.05 2.49
N ILE A 36 -1.81 -0.81 2.27
CA ILE A 36 -2.72 0.29 1.97
C ILE A 36 -2.45 0.74 0.54
N VAL A 37 -3.52 0.87 -0.23
CA VAL A 37 -3.49 1.36 -1.60
C VAL A 37 -4.14 2.74 -1.59
N ALA A 38 -3.34 3.78 -1.78
CA ALA A 38 -3.82 5.15 -1.72
C ALA A 38 -3.47 5.91 -2.98
N ARG A 39 -4.40 6.75 -3.44
CA ARG A 39 -4.15 7.67 -4.54
C ARG A 39 -3.30 8.82 -4.00
N GLU A 40 -2.15 9.04 -4.64
CA GLU A 40 -1.26 10.12 -4.28
C GLU A 40 -1.35 11.23 -5.32
N GLY A 41 -1.68 12.43 -4.86
CA GLY A 41 -1.71 13.61 -5.71
C GLY A 41 -0.37 14.33 -5.74
N LYS A 42 -0.40 15.65 -5.88
CA LYS A 42 0.81 16.48 -5.94
C LYS A 42 1.52 16.60 -4.59
N SER A 43 0.79 16.35 -3.49
CA SER A 43 1.32 16.42 -2.14
C SER A 43 1.57 15.02 -1.61
N HIS A 44 2.54 14.88 -0.73
CA HIS A 44 2.75 13.64 0.01
C HIS A 44 1.57 13.35 0.93
N LEU A 45 1.39 12.06 1.26
CA LEU A 45 0.39 11.66 2.25
C LEU A 45 0.76 12.26 3.64
N PRO A 46 -0.24 12.68 4.42
CA PRO A 46 0.03 13.30 5.71
C PRO A 46 0.53 12.28 6.75
N PHE A 47 1.51 12.69 7.55
CA PHE A 47 1.98 11.89 8.67
C PHE A 47 1.19 12.19 9.94
N ARG A 48 1.11 11.20 10.84
CA ARG A 48 0.66 11.39 12.20
C ARG A 48 1.71 12.18 13.00
N THR A 49 1.31 12.64 14.19
CA THR A 49 2.20 13.42 15.06
C THR A 49 3.43 12.65 15.53
N ASP A 50 3.39 11.31 15.50
CA ASP A 50 4.56 10.48 15.82
C ASP A 50 5.66 10.58 14.75
N GLY A 51 5.35 11.06 13.54
CA GLY A 51 6.29 11.14 12.42
C GLY A 51 6.69 9.79 11.83
N LEU A 52 6.06 8.68 12.27
CA LEU A 52 6.41 7.33 11.88
C LEU A 52 5.36 6.67 11.00
N THR A 53 4.12 7.16 11.06
CA THR A 53 2.98 6.57 10.34
C THR A 53 2.22 7.63 9.57
N ILE A 54 1.56 7.18 8.50
CA ILE A 54 0.64 8.04 7.73
C ILE A 54 -0.66 8.20 8.52
N ASP A 55 -1.20 9.41 8.52
CA ASP A 55 -2.51 9.70 9.11
C ASP A 55 -3.59 9.19 8.16
N GLU A 56 -4.09 7.97 8.44
CA GLU A 56 -5.09 7.33 7.58
C GLU A 56 -6.42 8.07 7.60
N ASP A 57 -6.79 8.68 8.72
CA ASP A 57 -8.03 9.46 8.80
C ASP A 57 -7.96 10.68 7.89
N ALA A 58 -6.84 11.39 7.90
CA ALA A 58 -6.62 12.54 7.01
C ALA A 58 -6.51 12.14 5.55
N ALA A 59 -6.07 10.93 5.26
CA ALA A 59 -5.90 10.40 3.90
C ALA A 59 -7.10 9.56 3.43
N GLU A 60 -8.16 9.42 4.23
CA GLU A 60 -9.26 8.48 4.00
C GLU A 60 -9.85 8.57 2.59
N SER A 61 -10.09 9.78 2.09
CA SER A 61 -10.67 9.98 0.76
C SER A 61 -9.76 9.51 -0.38
N SER A 62 -8.49 9.30 -0.11
CA SER A 62 -7.50 8.85 -1.10
C SER A 62 -7.27 7.34 -1.06
N ILE A 63 -7.77 6.65 -0.04
CA ILE A 63 -7.54 5.21 0.13
C ILE A 63 -8.49 4.43 -0.77
N ALA A 64 -7.92 3.63 -1.67
CA ALA A 64 -8.69 2.76 -2.56
C ALA A 64 -8.95 1.39 -1.94
N GLY A 65 -8.09 0.94 -1.03
CA GLY A 65 -8.26 -0.33 -0.33
C GLY A 65 -7.23 -0.52 0.76
N THR A 66 -7.58 -1.34 1.75
CA THR A 66 -6.72 -1.64 2.88
C THR A 66 -6.80 -3.12 3.21
N LEU A 67 -5.63 -3.73 3.38
CA LEU A 67 -5.47 -5.08 3.91
C LEU A 67 -4.83 -4.92 5.29
N GLU A 68 -5.60 -5.26 6.33
CA GLU A 68 -5.16 -5.09 7.72
C GLU A 68 -3.87 -5.87 8.02
N PRO A 69 -3.10 -5.49 9.06
CA PRO A 69 -1.88 -6.21 9.41
C PRO A 69 -2.13 -7.70 9.59
N GLY A 70 -1.23 -8.51 9.06
CA GLY A 70 -1.33 -9.95 9.14
C GLY A 70 0.00 -10.64 9.07
N GLU A 71 0.02 -11.87 9.57
CA GLU A 71 1.16 -12.75 9.59
C GLU A 71 1.69 -13.08 8.18
N PRO A 72 2.92 -13.58 8.06
CA PRO A 72 3.41 -14.12 6.79
C PRO A 72 2.44 -15.11 6.16
N GLY A 73 2.26 -15.02 4.86
CA GLY A 73 1.31 -15.81 4.09
C GLY A 73 0.68 -15.01 2.97
N THR A 74 -0.28 -15.61 2.28
CA THR A 74 -0.95 -14.96 1.14
C THR A 74 -2.38 -14.59 1.50
N ARG A 75 -2.75 -13.33 1.20
CA ARG A 75 -4.11 -12.81 1.38
C ARG A 75 -4.54 -12.07 0.12
N ARG A 76 -5.83 -11.81 -0.01
CA ARG A 76 -6.40 -11.15 -1.19
C ARG A 76 -7.07 -9.84 -0.81
N LEU A 77 -6.93 -8.85 -1.69
CA LEU A 77 -7.55 -7.54 -1.55
C LEU A 77 -8.23 -7.18 -2.87
N LYS A 78 -9.54 -6.94 -2.81
CA LYS A 78 -10.29 -6.39 -3.94
C LYS A 78 -10.13 -4.88 -3.96
N VAL A 79 -9.80 -4.32 -5.12
CA VAL A 79 -9.64 -2.88 -5.26
C VAL A 79 -10.04 -2.43 -6.66
N HIS A 80 -10.71 -1.27 -6.73
CA HIS A 80 -11.00 -0.59 -7.99
C HIS A 80 -9.98 0.51 -8.20
N LEU A 81 -9.31 0.49 -9.36
CA LEU A 81 -8.27 1.47 -9.70
C LEU A 81 -8.73 2.32 -10.89
N ALA A 82 -9.11 3.56 -10.61
CA ALA A 82 -9.29 4.58 -11.64
C ALA A 82 -7.92 5.06 -12.14
N PRO A 83 -7.83 5.64 -13.35
CA PRO A 83 -6.56 6.19 -13.81
C PRO A 83 -5.99 7.20 -12.83
N GLY A 84 -4.69 7.14 -12.58
CA GLY A 84 -4.01 8.03 -11.66
C GLY A 84 -2.74 7.44 -11.09
N HIS A 85 -2.17 8.15 -10.16
CA HIS A 85 -0.95 7.78 -9.47
C HIS A 85 -1.28 7.29 -8.06
N TYR A 86 -0.76 6.13 -7.70
CA TYR A 86 -1.03 5.49 -6.41
C TYR A 86 0.26 5.14 -5.72
N VAL A 87 0.18 4.97 -4.41
CA VAL A 87 1.23 4.38 -3.60
C VAL A 87 0.68 3.18 -2.85
N LEU A 88 1.43 2.10 -2.87
CA LEU A 88 1.20 0.91 -2.04
C LEU A 88 2.15 1.01 -0.86
N PHE A 89 1.65 0.91 0.35
CA PHE A 89 2.54 1.04 1.52
C PHE A 89 2.04 0.23 2.71
N CYS A 90 2.98 -0.06 3.62
CA CYS A 90 2.70 -0.64 4.92
C CYS A 90 2.81 0.48 5.96
N ASN A 91 1.73 0.71 6.71
CA ASN A 91 1.67 1.81 7.68
C ASN A 91 1.95 1.38 9.13
N MET A 92 2.54 0.22 9.32
CA MET A 92 3.01 -0.18 10.64
C MET A 92 4.16 0.72 11.06
N SER A 93 4.26 1.02 12.35
CA SER A 93 5.21 2.00 12.88
C SER A 93 6.64 1.78 12.35
N GLY A 94 7.17 2.80 11.68
CA GLY A 94 8.53 2.79 11.12
C GLY A 94 8.68 2.08 9.78
N HIS A 95 7.70 1.30 9.33
CA HIS A 95 7.82 0.54 8.07
C HIS A 95 7.85 1.45 6.84
N TYR A 96 6.94 2.42 6.78
CA TYR A 96 6.91 3.38 5.67
C TYR A 96 8.22 4.16 5.57
N LEU A 97 8.73 4.67 6.70
CA LEU A 97 9.99 5.42 6.74
C LEU A 97 11.21 4.55 6.40
N SER A 98 11.11 3.24 6.57
CA SER A 98 12.17 2.30 6.19
C SER A 98 12.13 1.93 4.70
N GLY A 99 11.24 2.57 3.92
CA GLY A 99 11.16 2.37 2.48
C GLY A 99 10.10 1.35 2.06
N MET A 100 9.19 0.97 2.96
CA MET A 100 8.14 0.00 2.62
C MET A 100 6.98 0.67 1.91
N ASP A 101 7.26 1.14 0.70
CA ASP A 101 6.31 1.76 -0.21
C ASP A 101 6.66 1.42 -1.66
N ARG A 102 5.70 1.57 -2.55
CA ARG A 102 5.85 1.29 -3.96
C ARG A 102 4.88 2.14 -4.78
N ASP A 103 5.41 2.86 -5.76
CA ASP A 103 4.59 3.64 -6.69
C ASP A 103 3.89 2.72 -7.68
N LEU A 104 2.65 3.08 -8.03
CA LEU A 104 1.85 2.40 -9.03
C LEU A 104 1.18 3.43 -9.92
N GLU A 105 1.45 3.38 -11.22
CA GLU A 105 0.75 4.20 -12.20
C GLU A 105 -0.40 3.40 -12.82
N VAL A 106 -1.58 3.99 -12.83
CA VAL A 106 -2.77 3.41 -13.44
C VAL A 106 -3.17 4.25 -14.64
N ARG A 107 -3.27 3.61 -15.79
CA ARG A 107 -3.57 4.28 -17.07
C ARG A 107 -4.94 3.95 -17.60
#